data_4c0e9ee51620a2a298a9e2ef69c504a4
#
_entry.id   4c0e9ee51620a2a298a9e2ef69c504a4
#
_cell.length_a   1.000
_cell.length_b   1.000
_cell.length_c   1.000
_cell.angle_alpha   90.00
_cell.angle_beta   90.00
_cell.angle_gamma   90.00
#
_symmetry.space_group_name_H-M   'P 1'
#
loop_
_entity.id
_entity.type
_entity.pdbx_description
1 polymer ?
#
loop_
_entity_poly.entity_id
_entity_poly.type
_entity_poly.pdbx_seq_one_letter_code
_entity_poly.pdbx_strand_id
1 'polypeptide(L)'
;ALDADIQLIVVNNQGCGAEQRAHRLNIPCQVLDHRQFETRERLDHALVTAFLEAGVDLIVMAGWMRIVTPVLIEAFPNRLLNIHPSLLPSFKGLDAVGQALQASVRISGCTAHLVQADVDTGPVIAQAAVPVLRDDSPASLATRIQSQEHRILPWAIALAGLKWRQALALSTNRDQG
;
A
#
# COMPACT_ATOMS: atom_id res chain seq x y z
N ALA A 1 7.02 5.08 -18.68
CA ALA A 1 7.63 5.15 -17.35
C ALA A 1 6.63 5.80 -16.39
N LEU A 2 6.66 5.47 -15.10
CA LEU A 2 5.88 6.14 -14.07
C LEU A 2 6.49 7.54 -13.85
N ASP A 3 5.65 8.59 -13.97
CA ASP A 3 6.06 9.97 -13.68
C ASP A 3 5.90 10.23 -12.17
N ALA A 4 6.83 9.69 -11.40
CA ALA A 4 6.86 9.81 -9.95
C ALA A 4 8.28 9.53 -9.42
N ASP A 5 8.69 10.30 -8.41
CA ASP A 5 9.94 10.14 -7.70
C ASP A 5 9.70 9.56 -6.30
N ILE A 6 10.51 8.61 -5.89
CA ILE A 6 10.47 8.05 -4.54
C ILE A 6 11.28 8.95 -3.61
N GLN A 7 10.59 9.74 -2.78
CA GLN A 7 11.23 10.68 -1.85
C GLN A 7 11.78 9.99 -0.61
N LEU A 8 11.05 8.99 -0.08
CA LEU A 8 11.40 8.30 1.17
C LEU A 8 10.86 6.88 1.17
N ILE A 9 11.64 5.95 1.67
CA ILE A 9 11.18 4.61 2.06
C ILE A 9 11.19 4.54 3.59
N VAL A 10 10.07 4.12 4.18
CA VAL A 10 9.99 3.84 5.62
C VAL A 10 9.80 2.34 5.82
N VAL A 11 10.61 1.77 6.70
CA VAL A 11 10.52 0.36 7.09
C VAL A 11 10.36 0.24 8.61
N ASN A 12 9.66 -0.79 9.07
CA ASN A 12 9.44 -1.04 10.50
C ASN A 12 10.29 -2.18 11.07
N ASN A 13 11.15 -2.77 10.25
CA ASN A 13 12.11 -3.79 10.63
C ASN A 13 13.47 -3.48 10.02
N GLN A 14 14.46 -3.23 10.87
CA GLN A 14 15.84 -3.01 10.45
C GLN A 14 16.40 -4.25 9.73
N GLY A 15 17.22 -4.03 8.72
CA GLY A 15 17.87 -5.10 7.95
C GLY A 15 16.96 -5.80 6.93
N CYS A 16 15.71 -5.36 6.76
CA CYS A 16 14.78 -5.97 5.80
C CYS A 16 15.19 -5.71 4.33
N GLY A 17 14.62 -6.52 3.43
CA GLY A 17 14.93 -6.43 1.99
C GLY A 17 14.60 -5.08 1.36
N ALA A 18 13.60 -4.36 1.89
CA ALA A 18 13.24 -3.02 1.41
C ALA A 18 14.32 -1.99 1.76
N GLU A 19 14.86 -2.02 2.97
CA GLU A 19 15.97 -1.16 3.40
C GLU A 19 17.22 -1.41 2.55
N GLN A 20 17.59 -2.68 2.35
CA GLN A 20 18.74 -3.05 1.50
C GLN A 20 18.56 -2.55 0.06
N ARG A 21 17.34 -2.62 -0.47
CA ARG A 21 17.01 -2.13 -1.82
C ARG A 21 17.08 -0.62 -1.89
N ALA A 22 16.59 0.11 -0.88
CA ALA A 22 16.68 1.55 -0.78
C ALA A 22 18.15 2.02 -0.83
N HIS A 23 19.00 1.43 -0.02
CA HIS A 23 20.45 1.72 -0.02
C HIS A 23 21.10 1.47 -1.38
N ARG A 24 20.80 0.32 -2.02
CA ARG A 24 21.36 0.00 -3.34
C ARG A 24 20.92 0.99 -4.43
N LEU A 25 19.74 1.56 -4.30
CA LEU A 25 19.18 2.52 -5.27
C LEU A 25 19.40 3.98 -4.87
N ASN A 26 20.16 4.25 -3.78
CA ASN A 26 20.39 5.58 -3.22
C ASN A 26 19.08 6.35 -2.92
N ILE A 27 18.05 5.64 -2.47
CA ILE A 27 16.78 6.24 -2.04
C ILE A 27 16.85 6.47 -0.52
N PRO A 28 16.48 7.67 -0.01
CA PRO A 28 16.37 7.91 1.42
C PRO A 28 15.54 6.84 2.12
N CYS A 29 16.04 6.30 3.23
CA CYS A 29 15.35 5.25 3.98
C CYS A 29 15.41 5.54 5.47
N GLN A 30 14.27 5.44 6.14
CA GLN A 30 14.13 5.60 7.58
C GLN A 30 13.56 4.32 8.21
N VAL A 31 14.18 3.90 9.32
CA VAL A 31 13.68 2.78 10.13
C VAL A 31 12.84 3.35 11.28
N LEU A 32 11.54 3.06 11.29
CA LEU A 32 10.63 3.35 12.39
C LEU A 32 10.18 2.02 13.01
N ASP A 33 11.00 1.49 13.92
CA ASP A 33 10.70 0.22 14.57
C ASP A 33 9.46 0.35 15.46
N HIS A 34 8.37 -0.28 15.03
CA HIS A 34 7.08 -0.22 15.70
C HIS A 34 7.12 -0.68 17.18
N ARG A 35 8.11 -1.48 17.56
CA ARG A 35 8.31 -1.97 18.94
C ARG A 35 8.79 -0.88 19.89
N GLN A 36 9.31 0.23 19.36
CA GLN A 36 9.78 1.39 20.12
C GLN A 36 8.66 2.41 20.44
N PHE A 37 7.46 2.18 19.92
CA PHE A 37 6.31 3.06 20.12
C PHE A 37 5.28 2.41 21.04
N GLU A 38 4.83 3.16 22.06
CA GLU A 38 3.86 2.69 23.03
C GLU A 38 2.50 2.36 22.41
N THR A 39 2.09 3.14 21.40
CA THR A 39 0.80 2.97 20.70
C THR A 39 0.97 3.08 19.19
N ARG A 40 -0.04 2.63 18.45
CA ARG A 40 -0.08 2.74 16.98
C ARG A 40 -0.13 4.21 16.55
N GLU A 41 -0.86 5.04 17.29
CA GLU A 41 -1.00 6.47 17.04
C GLU A 41 0.35 7.18 17.15
N ARG A 42 1.19 6.82 18.11
CA ARG A 42 2.56 7.38 18.22
C ARG A 42 3.43 7.00 17.04
N LEU A 43 3.34 5.76 16.55
CA LEU A 43 4.01 5.35 15.33
C LEU A 43 3.48 6.15 14.13
N ASP A 44 2.15 6.28 14.01
CA ASP A 44 1.54 7.00 12.89
C ASP A 44 1.90 8.49 12.92
N HIS A 45 2.00 9.15 14.10
CA HIS A 45 2.53 10.50 14.21
C HIS A 45 3.97 10.60 13.69
N ALA A 46 4.83 9.63 14.01
CA ALA A 46 6.20 9.60 13.51
C ALA A 46 6.24 9.41 11.98
N LEU A 47 5.35 8.56 11.44
CA LEU A 47 5.17 8.40 9.99
C LEU A 47 4.71 9.69 9.33
N VAL A 48 3.71 10.37 9.90
CA VAL A 48 3.21 11.66 9.40
C VAL A 48 4.34 12.68 9.34
N THR A 49 5.10 12.83 10.43
CA THR A 49 6.25 13.75 10.48
C THR A 49 7.26 13.43 9.37
N ALA A 50 7.69 12.18 9.27
CA ALA A 50 8.68 11.76 8.27
C ALA A 50 8.20 12.03 6.82
N PHE A 51 6.94 11.75 6.52
CA PHE A 51 6.38 11.96 5.19
C PHE A 51 6.17 13.44 4.85
N LEU A 52 5.77 14.27 5.82
CA LEU A 52 5.65 15.71 5.62
C LEU A 52 7.02 16.36 5.41
N GLU A 53 8.02 16.01 6.20
CA GLU A 53 9.40 16.50 6.05
C GLU A 53 10.02 16.11 4.70
N ALA A 54 9.68 14.91 4.21
CA ALA A 54 10.12 14.45 2.89
C ALA A 54 9.30 15.05 1.72
N GLY A 55 8.23 15.81 2.00
CA GLY A 55 7.39 16.44 0.99
C GLY A 55 6.64 15.45 0.09
N VAL A 56 6.20 14.31 0.64
CA VAL A 56 5.53 13.29 -0.16
C VAL A 56 4.09 13.67 -0.50
N ASP A 57 3.67 13.38 -1.72
CA ASP A 57 2.32 13.60 -2.20
C ASP A 57 1.41 12.40 -1.98
N LEU A 58 1.94 11.19 -2.15
CA LEU A 58 1.22 9.92 -2.08
C LEU A 58 2.04 8.90 -1.29
N ILE A 59 1.39 8.16 -0.41
CA ILE A 59 2.00 7.08 0.36
C ILE A 59 1.57 5.75 -0.24
N VAL A 60 2.54 4.87 -0.51
CA VAL A 60 2.30 3.53 -1.03
C VAL A 60 2.68 2.50 0.02
N MET A 61 1.71 1.72 0.45
CA MET A 61 1.89 0.64 1.42
C MET A 61 2.04 -0.68 0.64
N ALA A 62 3.26 -1.21 0.66
CA ALA A 62 3.60 -2.49 0.00
C ALA A 62 4.22 -3.43 1.05
N GLY A 63 3.47 -4.45 1.47
CA GLY A 63 3.90 -5.36 2.53
C GLY A 63 3.93 -4.73 3.92
N TRP A 64 3.22 -3.63 4.13
CA TRP A 64 3.03 -3.03 5.46
C TRP A 64 1.99 -3.81 6.24
N MET A 65 2.45 -4.61 7.21
CA MET A 65 1.61 -5.54 7.98
C MET A 65 1.05 -4.93 9.28
N ARG A 66 0.85 -3.62 9.29
CA ARG A 66 0.33 -2.88 10.46
C ARG A 66 -0.94 -2.13 10.08
N ILE A 67 -1.92 -2.15 10.97
CA ILE A 67 -3.12 -1.33 10.83
C ILE A 67 -2.71 0.11 11.12
N VAL A 68 -2.98 1.00 10.17
CA VAL A 68 -2.83 2.45 10.34
C VAL A 68 -4.04 3.01 11.09
N THR A 69 -3.83 4.09 11.82
CA THR A 69 -4.88 4.76 12.60
C THR A 69 -5.45 5.97 11.84
N PRO A 70 -6.53 6.59 12.34
CA PRO A 70 -7.03 7.85 11.79
C PRO A 70 -5.96 8.94 11.69
N VAL A 71 -4.95 8.94 12.56
CA VAL A 71 -3.85 9.92 12.54
C VAL A 71 -3.16 9.98 11.18
N LEU A 72 -2.77 8.83 10.61
CA LEU A 72 -2.12 8.80 9.30
C LEU A 72 -3.13 9.03 8.17
N ILE A 73 -4.33 8.45 8.28
CA ILE A 73 -5.37 8.56 7.25
C ILE A 73 -5.84 10.00 7.07
N GLU A 74 -6.05 10.73 8.17
CA GLU A 74 -6.52 12.12 8.15
C GLU A 74 -5.43 13.11 7.73
N ALA A 75 -4.16 12.82 8.03
CA ALA A 75 -3.02 13.61 7.55
C ALA A 75 -2.83 13.51 6.02
N PHE A 76 -3.22 12.38 5.43
CA PHE A 76 -3.08 12.13 4.00
C PHE A 76 -4.39 11.63 3.37
N PRO A 77 -5.47 12.44 3.37
CA PRO A 77 -6.80 12.01 2.93
C PRO A 77 -6.78 11.64 1.44
N ASN A 78 -7.22 10.41 1.11
CA ASN A 78 -7.20 9.82 -0.24
C ASN A 78 -5.81 9.73 -0.88
N ARG A 79 -4.75 9.75 -0.08
CA ARG A 79 -3.35 9.68 -0.53
C ARG A 79 -2.58 8.47 0.01
N LEU A 80 -3.26 7.52 0.64
CA LEU A 80 -2.68 6.24 1.05
C LEU A 80 -3.19 5.17 0.11
N LEU A 81 -2.27 4.53 -0.61
CA LEU A 81 -2.54 3.41 -1.52
C LEU A 81 -1.95 2.14 -0.89
N ASN A 82 -2.75 1.09 -0.79
CA ASN A 82 -2.30 -0.24 -0.35
C ASN A 82 -2.45 -1.25 -1.46
N ILE A 83 -1.59 -2.29 -1.45
CA ILE A 83 -1.76 -3.47 -2.28
C ILE A 83 -2.03 -4.68 -1.40
N HIS A 84 -3.13 -5.40 -1.70
CA HIS A 84 -3.60 -6.53 -0.93
C HIS A 84 -3.67 -7.80 -1.79
N PRO A 85 -3.18 -8.96 -1.32
CA PRO A 85 -3.04 -10.17 -2.13
C PRO A 85 -4.34 -10.97 -2.24
N SER A 86 -5.46 -10.31 -2.53
CA SER A 86 -6.74 -10.94 -2.90
C SER A 86 -7.53 -10.07 -3.86
N LEU A 87 -8.58 -10.62 -4.45
CA LEU A 87 -9.59 -9.85 -5.18
C LEU A 87 -10.64 -9.31 -4.18
N LEU A 88 -10.40 -8.12 -3.63
CA LEU A 88 -11.34 -7.47 -2.73
C LEU A 88 -12.73 -7.31 -3.38
N PRO A 89 -13.80 -7.49 -2.62
CA PRO A 89 -13.90 -7.55 -1.17
C PRO A 89 -13.66 -8.92 -0.52
N SER A 90 -13.23 -9.94 -1.27
CA SER A 90 -12.94 -11.28 -0.75
C SER A 90 -11.61 -11.32 -0.01
N PHE A 91 -11.54 -12.14 1.04
CA PHE A 91 -10.30 -12.46 1.77
C PHE A 91 -9.56 -11.24 2.30
N LYS A 92 -10.25 -10.38 3.03
CA LYS A 92 -9.68 -9.23 3.73
C LYS A 92 -8.77 -9.64 4.88
N GLY A 93 -7.89 -8.73 5.30
CA GLY A 93 -7.04 -8.87 6.47
C GLY A 93 -5.87 -9.82 6.25
N LEU A 94 -5.48 -10.52 7.33
CA LEU A 94 -4.29 -11.35 7.33
C LEU A 94 -4.49 -12.66 6.57
N ASP A 95 -3.38 -13.17 6.00
CA ASP A 95 -3.32 -14.47 5.32
C ASP A 95 -4.36 -14.67 4.19
N ALA A 96 -4.57 -13.66 3.38
CA ALA A 96 -5.52 -13.71 2.26
C ALA A 96 -5.25 -14.89 1.29
N VAL A 97 -3.98 -15.24 1.09
CA VAL A 97 -3.57 -16.39 0.26
C VAL A 97 -4.02 -17.71 0.88
N GLY A 98 -3.81 -17.89 2.18
CA GLY A 98 -4.28 -19.07 2.92
C GLY A 98 -5.81 -19.16 2.93
N GLN A 99 -6.50 -18.04 3.13
CA GLN A 99 -7.96 -17.97 3.06
C GLN A 99 -8.47 -18.43 1.67
N ALA A 100 -7.84 -17.98 0.58
CA ALA A 100 -8.23 -18.36 -0.78
C ALA A 100 -8.06 -19.87 -1.03
N LEU A 101 -6.95 -20.45 -0.57
CA LEU A 101 -6.71 -21.89 -0.66
C LEU A 101 -7.72 -22.69 0.17
N GLN A 102 -7.97 -22.28 1.42
CA GLN A 102 -8.93 -22.92 2.30
C GLN A 102 -10.37 -22.88 1.74
N ALA A 103 -10.74 -21.75 1.13
CA ALA A 103 -12.02 -21.59 0.46
C ALA A 103 -12.13 -22.36 -0.87
N SER A 104 -11.04 -22.99 -1.32
CA SER A 104 -10.98 -23.76 -2.56
C SER A 104 -11.46 -22.99 -3.80
N VAL A 105 -11.25 -21.67 -3.84
CA VAL A 105 -11.60 -20.84 -5.01
C VAL A 105 -10.73 -21.20 -6.20
N ARG A 106 -11.22 -20.93 -7.40
CA ARG A 106 -10.46 -21.18 -8.65
C ARG A 106 -9.74 -19.97 -9.19
N ILE A 107 -10.09 -18.78 -8.67
CA ILE A 107 -9.50 -17.50 -9.06
C ILE A 107 -9.22 -16.72 -7.77
N SER A 108 -8.02 -16.18 -7.67
CA SER A 108 -7.60 -15.19 -6.68
C SER A 108 -6.91 -14.04 -7.41
N GLY A 109 -6.13 -13.23 -6.71
CA GLY A 109 -5.41 -12.12 -7.35
C GLY A 109 -4.92 -11.10 -6.35
N CYS A 110 -4.78 -9.86 -6.80
CA CYS A 110 -4.40 -8.73 -5.97
C CYS A 110 -5.24 -7.49 -6.28
N THR A 111 -5.34 -6.62 -5.29
CA THR A 111 -6.09 -5.36 -5.36
C THR A 111 -5.24 -4.21 -4.85
N ALA A 112 -5.02 -3.20 -5.68
CA ALA A 112 -4.56 -1.89 -5.23
C ALA A 112 -5.78 -1.03 -4.91
N HIS A 113 -5.83 -0.48 -3.68
CA HIS A 113 -6.97 0.30 -3.19
C HIS A 113 -6.50 1.46 -2.31
N LEU A 114 -7.33 2.50 -2.18
CA LEU A 114 -7.09 3.55 -1.20
C LEU A 114 -7.39 3.02 0.21
N VAL A 115 -6.62 3.50 1.18
CA VAL A 115 -6.80 3.10 2.58
C VAL A 115 -7.88 3.96 3.24
N GLN A 116 -8.74 3.29 4.01
CA GLN A 116 -9.77 3.88 4.86
C GLN A 116 -9.68 3.30 6.27
N ALA A 117 -10.52 3.79 7.20
CA ALA A 117 -10.50 3.37 8.60
C ALA A 117 -10.71 1.86 8.78
N ASP A 118 -11.63 1.28 8.01
CA ASP A 118 -11.85 -0.15 8.02
C ASP A 118 -10.85 -0.86 7.12
N VAL A 119 -10.35 -2.01 7.58
CA VAL A 119 -9.32 -2.78 6.89
C VAL A 119 -9.84 -3.28 5.53
N ASP A 120 -9.07 -2.99 4.48
CA ASP A 120 -9.30 -3.45 3.10
C ASP A 120 -10.71 -3.14 2.55
N THR A 121 -11.25 -1.95 2.88
CA THR A 121 -12.59 -1.52 2.44
C THR A 121 -12.58 -0.32 1.49
N GLY A 122 -11.46 0.35 1.36
CA GLY A 122 -11.37 1.58 0.57
C GLY A 122 -11.56 1.37 -0.94
N PRO A 123 -11.75 2.46 -1.69
CA PRO A 123 -11.98 2.42 -3.12
C PRO A 123 -10.91 1.68 -3.90
N VAL A 124 -11.32 0.72 -4.71
CA VAL A 124 -10.44 -0.05 -5.59
C VAL A 124 -9.92 0.84 -6.72
N ILE A 125 -8.62 0.79 -6.96
CA ILE A 125 -7.93 1.51 -8.04
C ILE A 125 -7.59 0.57 -9.19
N ALA A 126 -7.05 -0.62 -8.89
CA ALA A 126 -6.71 -1.63 -9.88
C ALA A 126 -6.79 -3.03 -9.27
N GLN A 127 -7.10 -4.01 -10.12
CA GLN A 127 -7.10 -5.42 -9.75
C GLN A 127 -6.47 -6.26 -10.85
N ALA A 128 -5.85 -7.39 -10.45
CA ALA A 128 -5.42 -8.41 -11.37
C ALA A 128 -5.75 -9.80 -10.82
N ALA A 129 -6.32 -10.64 -11.66
CA ALA A 129 -6.70 -12.00 -11.31
C ALA A 129 -5.60 -12.99 -11.68
N VAL A 130 -5.50 -14.07 -10.88
CA VAL A 130 -4.66 -15.23 -11.15
C VAL A 130 -5.45 -16.52 -10.93
N PRO A 131 -5.15 -17.61 -11.69
CA PRO A 131 -5.74 -18.91 -11.40
C PRO A 131 -5.18 -19.48 -10.09
N VAL A 132 -6.03 -20.20 -9.34
CA VAL A 132 -5.62 -21.07 -8.23
C VAL A 132 -5.59 -22.51 -8.76
N LEU A 133 -4.39 -23.09 -8.79
CA LEU A 133 -4.16 -24.45 -9.32
C LEU A 133 -4.48 -25.48 -8.22
N ARG A 134 -4.75 -26.71 -8.65
CA ARG A 134 -5.18 -27.79 -7.74
C ARG A 134 -4.11 -28.16 -6.71
N ASP A 135 -2.85 -28.04 -7.09
CA ASP A 135 -1.65 -28.40 -6.32
C ASP A 135 -0.91 -27.18 -5.76
N ASP A 136 -1.55 -26.00 -5.74
CA ASP A 136 -0.92 -24.82 -5.18
C ASP A 136 -0.65 -24.97 -3.68
N SER A 137 0.56 -24.63 -3.30
CA SER A 137 0.93 -24.29 -1.93
C SER A 137 0.69 -22.78 -1.69
N PRO A 138 0.65 -22.33 -0.43
CA PRO A 138 0.63 -20.89 -0.12
C PRO A 138 1.76 -20.13 -0.81
N ALA A 139 2.95 -20.71 -0.88
CA ALA A 139 4.13 -20.09 -1.50
C ALA A 139 3.98 -19.95 -3.03
N SER A 140 3.49 -20.98 -3.73
CA SER A 140 3.33 -20.94 -5.19
C SER A 140 2.24 -19.96 -5.61
N LEU A 141 1.11 -19.93 -4.89
CA LEU A 141 0.04 -18.97 -5.14
C LEU A 141 0.48 -17.53 -4.82
N ALA A 142 1.16 -17.32 -3.67
CA ALA A 142 1.70 -16.02 -3.31
C ALA A 142 2.68 -15.48 -4.37
N THR A 143 3.58 -16.31 -4.89
CA THR A 143 4.51 -15.93 -5.96
C THR A 143 3.77 -15.50 -7.24
N ARG A 144 2.70 -16.20 -7.60
CA ARG A 144 1.89 -15.89 -8.78
C ARG A 144 1.13 -14.57 -8.57
N ILE A 145 0.56 -14.34 -7.40
CA ILE A 145 -0.10 -13.08 -7.03
C ILE A 145 0.91 -11.93 -7.06
N GLN A 146 2.07 -12.09 -6.42
CA GLN A 146 3.10 -11.07 -6.35
C GLN A 146 3.60 -10.62 -7.73
N SER A 147 3.66 -11.54 -8.71
CA SER A 147 3.98 -11.18 -10.10
C SER A 147 2.99 -10.18 -10.69
N GLN A 148 1.71 -10.27 -10.32
CA GLN A 148 0.68 -9.32 -10.74
C GLN A 148 0.71 -8.03 -9.91
N GLU A 149 1.00 -8.10 -8.61
CA GLU A 149 1.21 -6.91 -7.78
C GLU A 149 2.28 -6.00 -8.38
N HIS A 150 3.42 -6.56 -8.78
CA HIS A 150 4.50 -5.81 -9.43
C HIS A 150 4.08 -5.15 -10.76
N ARG A 151 3.09 -5.71 -11.44
CA ARG A 151 2.57 -5.16 -12.72
C ARG A 151 1.55 -4.05 -12.50
N ILE A 152 0.60 -4.26 -11.56
CA ILE A 152 -0.49 -3.29 -11.39
C ILE A 152 -0.15 -2.14 -10.46
N LEU A 153 0.80 -2.31 -9.52
CA LEU A 153 1.11 -1.28 -8.53
C LEU A 153 1.62 0.03 -9.16
N PRO A 154 2.57 0.03 -10.11
CA PRO A 154 2.97 1.28 -10.79
C PRO A 154 1.80 1.97 -11.50
N TRP A 155 0.90 1.19 -12.07
CA TRP A 155 -0.30 1.68 -12.74
C TRP A 155 -1.30 2.30 -11.76
N ALA A 156 -1.51 1.62 -10.63
CA ALA A 156 -2.37 2.12 -9.56
C ALA A 156 -1.83 3.42 -8.95
N ILE A 157 -0.50 3.55 -8.80
CA ILE A 157 0.16 4.79 -8.35
C ILE A 157 -0.14 5.93 -9.33
N ALA A 158 0.03 5.71 -10.63
CA ALA A 158 -0.27 6.72 -11.64
C ALA A 158 -1.74 7.17 -11.59
N LEU A 159 -2.67 6.23 -11.50
CA LEU A 159 -4.11 6.53 -11.44
C LEU A 159 -4.49 7.27 -10.14
N ALA A 160 -3.95 6.86 -8.99
CA ALA A 160 -4.20 7.53 -7.72
C ALA A 160 -3.63 8.96 -7.71
N GLY A 161 -2.42 9.15 -8.25
CA GLY A 161 -1.78 10.45 -8.38
C GLY A 161 -2.57 11.40 -9.31
N LEU A 162 -3.08 10.90 -10.43
CA LEU A 162 -3.93 11.68 -11.33
C LEU A 162 -5.23 12.15 -10.65
N LYS A 163 -5.92 11.25 -9.95
CA LYS A 163 -7.15 11.57 -9.21
C LYS A 163 -6.91 12.63 -8.14
N TRP A 164 -5.81 12.51 -7.41
CA TRP A 164 -5.44 13.47 -6.38
C TRP A 164 -5.13 14.85 -6.97
N ARG A 165 -4.32 14.93 -8.03
CA ARG A 165 -4.02 16.20 -8.73
C ARG A 165 -5.27 16.89 -9.28
N GLN A 166 -6.21 16.12 -9.83
CA GLN A 166 -7.50 16.66 -10.30
C GLN A 166 -8.34 17.23 -9.16
N ALA A 167 -8.40 16.52 -8.02
CA ALA A 167 -9.13 16.99 -6.85
C ALA A 167 -8.51 18.29 -6.27
N LEU A 168 -7.18 18.39 -6.26
CA LEU A 168 -6.46 19.58 -5.83
C LEU A 168 -6.75 20.78 -6.73
N ALA A 169 -6.73 20.61 -8.05
CA ALA A 169 -7.03 21.66 -9.00
C ALA A 169 -8.47 22.19 -8.87
N LEU A 170 -9.43 21.31 -8.58
CA LEU A 170 -10.83 21.69 -8.36
C LEU A 170 -11.05 22.46 -7.04
N SER A 171 -10.28 22.15 -5.98
CA SER A 171 -10.36 22.89 -4.71
C SER A 171 -9.80 24.31 -4.84
N THR A 172 -8.65 24.46 -5.50
CA THR A 172 -8.01 25.76 -5.72
C THR A 172 -8.89 26.72 -6.53
N ASN A 173 -9.65 26.22 -7.50
CA ASN A 173 -10.58 27.05 -8.28
C ASN A 173 -11.85 27.48 -7.51
N ARG A 174 -12.23 26.77 -6.44
CA ARG A 174 -13.37 27.14 -5.59
C ARG A 174 -13.05 28.24 -4.60
N ASP A 175 -11.78 28.33 -4.17
CA ASP A 175 -11.34 29.35 -3.21
C ASP A 175 -11.03 30.71 -3.85
N GLN A 176 -11.09 30.79 -5.21
CA GLN A 176 -10.86 32.01 -5.99
C GLN A 176 -12.13 32.61 -6.61
N GLY A 177 -13.30 32.07 -6.36
CA GLY A 177 -14.61 32.54 -6.84
C GLY A 177 -15.53 32.93 -5.69
#